data_fd0911b18ae7b6ad327bad294462ed90
#
_entry.id   fd0911b18ae7b6ad327bad294462ed90
#
_cell.length_a   1.000
_cell.length_b   1.000
_cell.length_c   1.000
_cell.angle_alpha   90.00
_cell.angle_beta   90.00
_cell.angle_gamma   90.00
#
_symmetry.space_group_name_H-M   'P 1'
#
loop_
_entity.id
_entity.type
_entity.pdbx_description
1 polymer ?
#
loop_
_entity_poly.entity_id
_entity_poly.type
_entity_poly.pdbx_seq_one_letter_code
_entity_poly.pdbx_strand_id
1 'polypeptide(L)'
;LCIGTASNLETPGRMKFGSGDFYLKSPEQMAALFPDRPELLKNTRLIAEMVDFNLELGTLRLPNIEVPAGEDVNSWLRKEATRGLTQRYGTPSDKARERLEYELGIIIKMGYAAYFLIVADFVRFAREQGIATTCRGSAPGSIVTYTLGITPVDPLHYELPFERFLNVERVTMPDIDVDFEDGRRDEVLRYVSQKYGEDRVAQIITFGTMAARASIRDV
;
A
#
# COMPACT_ATOMS: atom_id res chain seq x y z
N LEU A 1 -25.32 -10.50 -1.66
CA LEU A 1 -25.40 -11.98 -1.55
C LEU A 1 -25.76 -12.62 -2.88
N CYS A 2 -26.83 -12.23 -3.55
CA CYS A 2 -27.26 -12.87 -4.80
C CYS A 2 -26.19 -12.86 -5.89
N ILE A 3 -25.50 -11.72 -6.10
CA ILE A 3 -24.41 -11.62 -7.08
C ILE A 3 -23.27 -12.56 -6.73
N GLY A 4 -22.83 -12.58 -5.45
CA GLY A 4 -21.73 -13.43 -4.99
C GLY A 4 -22.04 -14.93 -4.95
N THR A 5 -23.32 -15.32 -5.05
CA THR A 5 -23.77 -16.74 -5.05
C THR A 5 -24.41 -17.17 -6.37
N ALA A 6 -24.21 -16.37 -7.44
CA ALA A 6 -24.82 -16.60 -8.76
C ALA A 6 -26.32 -16.89 -8.71
N SER A 7 -27.06 -16.15 -7.88
CA SER A 7 -28.50 -16.30 -7.61
C SER A 7 -29.24 -15.01 -7.95
N ASN A 8 -30.56 -15.08 -8.07
CA ASN A 8 -31.44 -13.91 -8.08
C ASN A 8 -32.36 -13.92 -6.85
N LEU A 9 -33.18 -12.89 -6.67
CA LEU A 9 -34.06 -12.76 -5.49
C LEU A 9 -35.10 -13.88 -5.41
N GLU A 10 -35.48 -14.46 -6.54
CA GLU A 10 -36.53 -15.49 -6.67
C GLU A 10 -35.97 -16.91 -6.60
N THR A 11 -34.64 -17.08 -6.66
CA THR A 11 -34.00 -18.40 -6.64
C THR A 11 -34.39 -19.16 -5.36
N PRO A 12 -35.04 -20.34 -5.48
CA PRO A 12 -35.41 -21.16 -4.33
C PRO A 12 -34.15 -21.61 -3.56
N GLY A 13 -34.19 -21.57 -2.22
CA GLY A 13 -33.08 -22.02 -1.39
C GLY A 13 -31.84 -21.13 -1.41
N ARG A 14 -31.89 -19.94 -2.02
CA ARG A 14 -30.76 -19.02 -2.02
C ARG A 14 -30.29 -18.64 -0.62
N MET A 15 -29.05 -18.30 -0.48
CA MET A 15 -28.49 -17.78 0.78
C MET A 15 -29.24 -16.50 1.19
N LYS A 16 -29.71 -16.48 2.43
CA LYS A 16 -30.40 -15.34 3.07
C LYS A 16 -29.82 -15.16 4.45
N PHE A 17 -29.82 -13.92 4.95
CA PHE A 17 -29.62 -13.70 6.38
C PHE A 17 -30.82 -14.23 7.17
N GLY A 18 -30.56 -14.78 8.36
CA GLY A 18 -31.61 -15.33 9.23
C GLY A 18 -32.48 -14.25 9.88
N SER A 19 -32.12 -12.99 9.81
CA SER A 19 -32.80 -11.85 10.39
C SER A 19 -32.68 -10.63 9.48
N GLY A 20 -33.62 -9.70 9.63
CA GLY A 20 -33.58 -8.35 9.03
C GLY A 20 -32.89 -7.29 9.92
N ASP A 21 -32.27 -7.69 11.03
CA ASP A 21 -31.77 -6.79 12.07
C ASP A 21 -30.39 -6.14 11.77
N PHE A 22 -29.92 -6.21 10.53
CA PHE A 22 -28.64 -5.65 10.08
C PHE A 22 -28.74 -4.17 9.68
N TYR A 23 -29.42 -3.36 10.48
CA TYR A 23 -29.54 -1.93 10.29
C TYR A 23 -29.17 -1.18 11.58
N LEU A 24 -28.85 0.10 11.45
CA LEU A 24 -28.58 0.97 12.59
C LEU A 24 -29.87 1.21 13.36
N LYS A 25 -29.99 0.61 14.54
CA LYS A 25 -31.17 0.74 15.42
C LYS A 25 -31.18 2.09 16.11
N SER A 26 -32.39 2.61 16.40
CA SER A 26 -32.54 3.81 17.22
C SER A 26 -32.16 3.53 18.68
N PRO A 27 -31.89 4.58 19.49
CA PRO A 27 -31.62 4.41 20.92
C PRO A 27 -32.76 3.67 21.66
N GLU A 28 -34.03 3.92 21.30
CA GLU A 28 -35.19 3.27 21.88
C GLU A 28 -35.24 1.78 21.49
N GLN A 29 -34.95 1.47 20.24
CA GLN A 29 -34.87 0.08 19.78
C GLN A 29 -33.73 -0.68 20.46
N MET A 30 -32.59 -0.03 20.66
CA MET A 30 -31.47 -0.63 21.40
C MET A 30 -31.84 -0.83 22.88
N ALA A 31 -32.50 0.13 23.52
CA ALA A 31 -32.96 -0.01 24.90
C ALA A 31 -33.94 -1.17 25.07
N ALA A 32 -34.83 -1.38 24.10
CA ALA A 32 -35.79 -2.48 24.11
C ALA A 32 -35.15 -3.88 24.01
N LEU A 33 -33.93 -3.97 23.44
CA LEU A 33 -33.16 -5.22 23.38
C LEU A 33 -32.52 -5.60 24.73
N PHE A 34 -32.31 -4.62 25.60
CA PHE A 34 -31.63 -4.81 26.90
C PHE A 34 -32.44 -4.15 28.05
N PRO A 35 -33.70 -4.54 28.26
CA PRO A 35 -34.57 -3.86 29.21
C PRO A 35 -34.08 -3.96 30.66
N ASP A 36 -33.45 -5.08 31.01
CA ASP A 36 -32.91 -5.33 32.35
C ASP A 36 -31.45 -4.90 32.56
N ARG A 37 -30.84 -4.32 31.53
CA ARG A 37 -29.42 -3.98 31.53
C ARG A 37 -29.15 -2.57 30.94
N PRO A 38 -29.75 -1.51 31.49
CA PRO A 38 -29.62 -0.14 30.98
C PRO A 38 -28.16 0.37 31.04
N GLU A 39 -27.34 -0.21 31.92
CA GLU A 39 -25.92 0.13 32.03
C GLU A 39 -25.14 -0.16 30.73
N LEU A 40 -25.57 -1.11 29.90
CA LEU A 40 -24.89 -1.41 28.62
C LEU A 40 -24.95 -0.20 27.69
N LEU A 41 -26.09 0.47 27.60
CA LEU A 41 -26.23 1.68 26.77
C LEU A 41 -25.50 2.87 27.39
N LYS A 42 -25.54 3.01 28.72
CA LYS A 42 -24.74 4.05 29.40
C LYS A 42 -23.25 3.88 29.18
N ASN A 43 -22.77 2.63 29.22
CA ASN A 43 -21.35 2.35 28.97
C ASN A 43 -20.91 2.66 27.55
N THR A 44 -21.75 2.50 26.53
CA THR A 44 -21.40 2.91 25.16
C THR A 44 -21.16 4.42 25.07
N ARG A 45 -22.00 5.20 25.74
CA ARG A 45 -21.83 6.66 25.82
C ARG A 45 -20.59 7.04 26.64
N LEU A 46 -20.37 6.39 27.77
CA LEU A 46 -19.19 6.60 28.60
C LEU A 46 -17.89 6.36 27.81
N ILE A 47 -17.84 5.27 27.05
CA ILE A 47 -16.68 4.97 26.19
C ILE A 47 -16.48 6.08 25.14
N ALA A 48 -17.55 6.54 24.51
CA ALA A 48 -17.46 7.64 23.54
C ALA A 48 -16.95 8.94 24.17
N GLU A 49 -17.40 9.25 25.41
CA GLU A 49 -16.96 10.41 26.16
C GLU A 49 -15.49 10.33 26.66
N MET A 50 -14.95 9.11 26.80
CA MET A 50 -13.54 8.88 27.14
C MET A 50 -12.60 9.11 25.95
N VAL A 51 -13.10 9.16 24.72
CA VAL A 51 -12.31 9.38 23.52
C VAL A 51 -12.13 10.87 23.29
N ASP A 52 -10.94 11.37 23.53
CA ASP A 52 -10.49 12.74 23.20
C ASP A 52 -9.35 12.63 22.16
N PHE A 53 -9.71 12.23 20.94
CA PHE A 53 -8.75 12.02 19.87
C PHE A 53 -9.32 12.49 18.53
N ASN A 54 -8.55 13.33 17.84
CA ASN A 54 -8.83 13.76 16.48
C ASN A 54 -7.88 13.05 15.51
N LEU A 55 -8.45 12.30 14.55
CA LEU A 55 -7.69 11.70 13.45
C LEU A 55 -7.25 12.81 12.48
N GLU A 56 -5.96 13.00 12.36
CA GLU A 56 -5.39 13.84 11.32
C GLU A 56 -5.41 13.07 9.99
N LEU A 57 -6.39 13.35 9.15
CA LEU A 57 -6.53 12.73 7.83
C LEU A 57 -5.81 13.57 6.77
N GLY A 58 -5.29 12.88 5.74
CA GLY A 58 -4.71 13.54 4.56
C GLY A 58 -3.29 14.08 4.75
N THR A 59 -2.65 13.88 5.90
CA THR A 59 -1.26 14.30 6.11
C THR A 59 -0.31 13.18 5.67
N LEU A 60 0.49 13.45 4.64
CA LEU A 60 1.54 12.54 4.19
C LEU A 60 2.72 12.60 5.17
N ARG A 61 3.03 11.48 5.82
CA ARG A 61 4.14 11.33 6.76
C ARG A 61 5.17 10.37 6.19
N LEU A 62 6.11 10.88 5.39
CA LEU A 62 7.24 10.11 4.89
C LEU A 62 8.46 10.33 5.79
N PRO A 63 9.31 9.31 6.00
CA PRO A 63 10.58 9.49 6.67
C PRO A 63 11.50 10.41 5.87
N ASN A 64 12.36 11.14 6.57
CA ASN A 64 13.41 11.90 5.93
C ASN A 64 14.46 10.93 5.36
N ILE A 65 14.90 11.21 4.13
CA ILE A 65 16.00 10.49 3.51
C ILE A 65 17.21 11.40 3.41
N GLU A 66 18.38 10.80 3.59
CA GLU A 66 19.64 11.50 3.36
C GLU A 66 19.91 11.53 1.85
N VAL A 67 20.18 12.73 1.34
CA VAL A 67 20.57 12.96 -0.05
C VAL A 67 21.98 13.58 -0.08
N PRO A 68 22.74 13.40 -1.17
CA PRO A 68 24.07 14.00 -1.28
C PRO A 68 24.07 15.52 -1.11
N ALA A 69 25.18 16.07 -0.62
CA ALA A 69 25.32 17.49 -0.44
C ALA A 69 25.10 18.27 -1.76
N GLY A 70 24.25 19.28 -1.71
CA GLY A 70 23.88 20.09 -2.88
C GLY A 70 22.68 19.55 -3.67
N GLU A 71 22.08 18.42 -3.24
CA GLU A 71 20.86 17.89 -3.82
C GLU A 71 19.69 18.06 -2.82
N ASP A 72 18.49 18.17 -3.34
CA ASP A 72 17.26 17.92 -2.61
C ASP A 72 16.64 16.56 -3.04
N VAL A 73 15.59 16.14 -2.39
CA VAL A 73 14.95 14.84 -2.65
C VAL A 73 14.46 14.73 -4.09
N ASN A 74 13.96 15.81 -4.67
CA ASN A 74 13.39 15.83 -6.02
C ASN A 74 14.49 15.79 -7.08
N SER A 75 15.55 16.61 -6.89
CA SER A 75 16.71 16.63 -7.78
C SER A 75 17.45 15.29 -7.73
N TRP A 76 17.55 14.68 -6.55
CA TRP A 76 18.18 13.37 -6.39
C TRP A 76 17.37 12.25 -7.06
N LEU A 77 16.03 12.24 -6.91
CA LEU A 77 15.17 11.30 -7.63
C LEU A 77 15.38 11.40 -9.14
N ARG A 78 15.35 12.61 -9.69
CA ARG A 78 15.54 12.87 -11.12
C ARG A 78 16.90 12.35 -11.60
N LYS A 79 17.96 12.62 -10.86
CA LYS A 79 19.31 12.19 -11.17
C LYS A 79 19.45 10.67 -11.18
N GLU A 80 18.94 9.99 -10.17
CA GLU A 80 18.97 8.54 -10.06
C GLU A 80 18.14 7.88 -11.18
N ALA A 81 16.94 8.39 -11.45
CA ALA A 81 16.08 7.88 -12.51
C ALA A 81 16.70 8.09 -13.91
N THR A 82 17.31 9.26 -14.17
CA THR A 82 18.02 9.55 -15.44
C THR A 82 19.24 8.66 -15.62
N ARG A 83 20.00 8.43 -14.55
CA ARG A 83 21.13 7.49 -14.55
C ARG A 83 20.65 6.08 -14.89
N GLY A 84 19.57 5.64 -14.22
CA GLY A 84 18.95 4.35 -14.46
C GLY A 84 18.38 4.20 -15.87
N LEU A 85 17.83 5.27 -16.46
CA LEU A 85 17.37 5.27 -17.84
C LEU A 85 18.51 4.90 -18.81
N THR A 86 19.66 5.53 -18.63
CA THR A 86 20.85 5.23 -19.45
C THR A 86 21.35 3.80 -19.21
N GLN A 87 21.35 3.33 -17.96
CA GLN A 87 21.77 1.96 -17.64
C GLN A 87 20.85 0.90 -18.26
N ARG A 88 19.53 1.16 -18.30
CA ARG A 88 18.52 0.21 -18.83
C ARG A 88 18.46 0.17 -20.35
N TYR A 89 18.54 1.33 -21.01
CA TYR A 89 18.33 1.44 -22.44
C TYR A 89 19.62 1.66 -23.25
N GLY A 90 20.78 1.89 -22.58
CA GLY A 90 22.01 2.31 -23.28
C GLY A 90 21.82 3.69 -23.91
N THR A 91 21.23 3.73 -25.08
CA THR A 91 20.83 4.98 -25.76
C THR A 91 19.28 5.10 -25.69
N PRO A 92 18.74 5.84 -24.70
CA PRO A 92 17.30 5.99 -24.57
C PRO A 92 16.68 6.72 -25.76
N SER A 93 15.53 6.26 -26.23
CA SER A 93 14.73 6.95 -27.25
C SER A 93 14.09 8.23 -26.68
N ASP A 94 13.67 9.13 -27.56
CA ASP A 94 12.93 10.33 -27.15
C ASP A 94 11.66 9.97 -26.40
N LYS A 95 10.93 8.95 -26.86
CA LYS A 95 9.74 8.41 -26.16
C LYS A 95 10.04 8.01 -24.71
N ALA A 96 11.20 7.38 -24.46
CA ALA A 96 11.58 6.97 -23.10
C ALA A 96 11.94 8.19 -22.23
N ARG A 97 12.60 9.19 -22.80
CA ARG A 97 12.94 10.45 -22.10
C ARG A 97 11.68 11.24 -21.76
N GLU A 98 10.78 11.44 -22.71
CA GLU A 98 9.51 12.15 -22.52
C GLU A 98 8.63 11.46 -21.46
N ARG A 99 8.54 10.13 -21.50
CA ARG A 99 7.79 9.36 -20.51
C ARG A 99 8.41 9.49 -19.12
N LEU A 100 9.72 9.44 -18.98
CA LEU A 100 10.40 9.63 -17.71
C LEU A 100 10.14 11.02 -17.14
N GLU A 101 10.28 12.07 -17.94
CA GLU A 101 10.04 13.45 -17.49
C GLU A 101 8.60 13.69 -17.10
N TYR A 102 7.66 13.14 -17.84
CA TYR A 102 6.23 13.18 -17.51
C TYR A 102 5.94 12.56 -16.15
N GLU A 103 6.40 11.33 -15.92
CA GLU A 103 6.19 10.63 -14.66
C GLU A 103 6.89 11.30 -13.48
N LEU A 104 8.13 11.73 -13.63
CA LEU A 104 8.87 12.49 -12.62
C LEU A 104 8.13 13.78 -12.25
N GLY A 105 7.58 14.49 -13.24
CA GLY A 105 6.78 15.70 -12.99
C GLY A 105 5.59 15.43 -12.09
N ILE A 106 4.88 14.33 -12.31
CA ILE A 106 3.72 13.93 -11.49
C ILE A 106 4.16 13.50 -10.09
N ILE A 107 5.15 12.61 -9.98
CA ILE A 107 5.65 12.08 -8.70
C ILE A 107 6.15 13.21 -7.79
N ILE A 108 6.92 14.15 -8.36
CA ILE A 108 7.45 15.32 -7.62
C ILE A 108 6.32 16.26 -7.20
N LYS A 109 5.39 16.58 -8.11
CA LYS A 109 4.24 17.44 -7.83
C LYS A 109 3.37 16.88 -6.70
N MET A 110 3.22 15.57 -6.61
CA MET A 110 2.45 14.89 -5.57
C MET A 110 3.24 14.67 -4.27
N GLY A 111 4.53 15.03 -4.21
CA GLY A 111 5.37 14.92 -3.02
C GLY A 111 5.85 13.50 -2.72
N TYR A 112 5.86 12.58 -3.69
CA TYR A 112 6.22 11.18 -3.46
C TYR A 112 7.69 10.84 -3.75
N ALA A 113 8.54 11.81 -4.06
CA ALA A 113 9.93 11.57 -4.41
C ALA A 113 10.70 10.76 -3.35
N ALA A 114 10.53 11.08 -2.06
CA ALA A 114 11.14 10.34 -0.96
C ALA A 114 10.68 8.88 -0.93
N TYR A 115 9.40 8.62 -1.16
CA TYR A 115 8.84 7.27 -1.17
C TYR A 115 9.51 6.37 -2.23
N PHE A 116 9.63 6.87 -3.47
CA PHE A 116 10.30 6.12 -4.54
C PHE A 116 11.77 5.84 -4.22
N LEU A 117 12.48 6.80 -3.65
CA LEU A 117 13.88 6.63 -3.27
C LEU A 117 14.06 5.62 -2.13
N ILE A 118 13.17 5.61 -1.15
CA ILE A 118 13.17 4.63 -0.04
C ILE A 118 12.95 3.22 -0.59
N VAL A 119 11.95 3.05 -1.47
CA VAL A 119 11.66 1.74 -2.07
C VAL A 119 12.84 1.26 -2.93
N ALA A 120 13.42 2.15 -3.74
CA ALA A 120 14.59 1.82 -4.55
C ALA A 120 15.79 1.41 -3.69
N ASP A 121 15.95 2.03 -2.53
CA ASP A 121 17.06 1.76 -1.62
C ASP A 121 17.01 0.35 -1.04
N PHE A 122 15.88 -0.05 -0.45
CA PHE A 122 15.80 -1.39 0.13
C PHE A 122 15.73 -2.51 -0.92
N VAL A 123 15.19 -2.25 -2.10
CA VAL A 123 15.24 -3.19 -3.22
C VAL A 123 16.67 -3.36 -3.72
N ARG A 124 17.44 -2.26 -3.82
CA ARG A 124 18.86 -2.30 -4.15
C ARG A 124 19.65 -3.09 -3.11
N PHE A 125 19.47 -2.79 -1.82
CA PHE A 125 20.07 -3.56 -0.72
C PHE A 125 19.82 -5.06 -0.87
N ALA A 126 18.56 -5.46 -1.06
CA ALA A 126 18.21 -6.88 -1.22
C ALA A 126 18.97 -7.54 -2.38
N ARG A 127 19.05 -6.86 -3.53
CA ARG A 127 19.77 -7.36 -4.70
C ARG A 127 21.28 -7.46 -4.48
N GLU A 128 21.88 -6.48 -3.83
CA GLU A 128 23.30 -6.48 -3.48
C GLU A 128 23.64 -7.63 -2.52
N GLN A 129 22.70 -8.02 -1.67
CA GLN A 129 22.80 -9.19 -0.78
C GLN A 129 22.42 -10.52 -1.49
N GLY A 130 22.05 -10.49 -2.77
CA GLY A 130 21.61 -11.67 -3.51
C GLY A 130 20.24 -12.22 -3.05
N ILE A 131 19.41 -11.38 -2.43
CA ILE A 131 18.03 -11.73 -2.03
C ILE A 131 17.12 -11.55 -3.24
N ALA A 132 16.38 -12.60 -3.60
CA ALA A 132 15.43 -12.53 -4.70
C ALA A 132 14.31 -11.53 -4.40
N THR A 133 14.01 -10.66 -5.38
CA THR A 133 12.96 -9.63 -5.25
C THR A 133 12.10 -9.59 -6.49
N THR A 134 10.80 -9.35 -6.30
CA THR A 134 9.89 -9.04 -7.41
C THR A 134 8.94 -7.92 -7.03
N CYS A 135 8.58 -7.10 -8.01
CA CYS A 135 7.59 -6.04 -7.84
C CYS A 135 6.33 -6.41 -8.61
N ARG A 136 5.20 -6.42 -7.93
CA ARG A 136 3.89 -6.77 -8.49
C ARG A 136 2.90 -5.61 -8.44
N GLY A 137 1.66 -5.85 -8.85
CA GLY A 137 0.60 -4.83 -8.86
C GLY A 137 0.73 -3.85 -10.01
N SER A 138 0.48 -2.58 -9.76
CA SER A 138 0.48 -1.51 -10.77
C SER A 138 1.83 -0.79 -10.94
N ALA A 139 2.72 -0.89 -9.97
CA ALA A 139 4.02 -0.21 -9.99
C ALA A 139 4.90 -0.53 -11.20
N PRO A 140 4.90 -1.76 -11.80
CA PRO A 140 5.56 -2.04 -13.06
C PRO A 140 5.11 -1.18 -14.25
N GLY A 141 3.98 -0.46 -14.16
CA GLY A 141 3.52 0.50 -15.17
C GLY A 141 4.31 1.81 -15.23
N SER A 142 5.25 2.03 -14.29
CA SER A 142 6.05 3.26 -14.21
C SER A 142 7.48 3.06 -14.75
N ILE A 143 7.91 3.94 -15.65
CA ILE A 143 9.31 3.98 -16.11
C ILE A 143 10.25 4.43 -14.99
N VAL A 144 9.77 5.22 -14.03
CA VAL A 144 10.57 5.63 -12.86
C VAL A 144 10.88 4.40 -11.99
N THR A 145 9.92 3.52 -11.70
CA THR A 145 10.17 2.28 -10.95
C THR A 145 11.11 1.34 -11.68
N TYR A 146 11.02 1.28 -13.01
CA TYR A 146 11.93 0.51 -13.85
C TYR A 146 13.36 1.05 -13.83
N THR A 147 13.53 2.35 -14.01
CA THR A 147 14.86 3.00 -14.03
C THR A 147 15.53 3.01 -12.66
N LEU A 148 14.78 3.15 -11.59
CA LEU A 148 15.29 3.02 -10.22
C LEU A 148 15.61 1.56 -9.83
N GLY A 149 15.28 0.61 -10.68
CA GLY A 149 15.54 -0.80 -10.42
C GLY A 149 14.55 -1.45 -9.46
N ILE A 150 13.42 -0.83 -9.13
CA ILE A 150 12.37 -1.41 -8.30
C ILE A 150 11.73 -2.60 -9.00
N THR A 151 11.45 -2.47 -10.29
CA THR A 151 10.94 -3.56 -11.14
C THR A 151 11.90 -3.91 -12.29
N PRO A 152 11.96 -5.17 -12.71
CA PRO A 152 12.67 -5.55 -13.95
C PRO A 152 11.82 -5.37 -15.22
N VAL A 153 10.51 -5.07 -15.08
CA VAL A 153 9.56 -4.99 -16.18
C VAL A 153 9.65 -3.63 -16.86
N ASP A 154 9.94 -3.62 -18.17
CA ASP A 154 9.96 -2.40 -18.98
C ASP A 154 8.53 -1.98 -19.38
N PRO A 155 8.00 -0.87 -18.85
CA PRO A 155 6.64 -0.43 -19.14
C PRO A 155 6.45 0.01 -20.58
N LEU A 156 7.49 0.43 -21.29
CA LEU A 156 7.38 0.82 -22.70
C LEU A 156 7.32 -0.40 -23.61
N HIS A 157 8.04 -1.45 -23.28
CA HIS A 157 8.03 -2.71 -24.05
C HIS A 157 6.68 -3.42 -23.95
N TYR A 158 6.07 -3.40 -22.77
CA TYR A 158 4.77 -4.03 -22.53
C TYR A 158 3.58 -3.07 -22.63
N GLU A 159 3.79 -1.83 -23.04
CA GLU A 159 2.77 -0.79 -23.22
C GLU A 159 1.90 -0.58 -21.97
N LEU A 160 2.54 -0.63 -20.79
CA LEU A 160 1.83 -0.48 -19.52
C LEU A 160 1.51 1.00 -19.23
N PRO A 161 0.23 1.32 -18.91
CA PRO A 161 -0.16 2.68 -18.59
C PRO A 161 0.25 3.09 -17.17
N PHE A 162 0.88 4.26 -17.06
CA PHE A 162 1.28 4.86 -15.77
C PHE A 162 0.08 5.24 -14.89
N GLU A 163 -1.01 5.65 -15.52
CA GLU A 163 -2.21 6.16 -14.88
C GLU A 163 -2.94 5.09 -14.03
N ARG A 164 -2.63 3.82 -14.24
CA ARG A 164 -3.10 2.73 -13.37
C ARG A 164 -2.33 2.66 -12.05
N PHE A 165 -1.09 3.13 -12.04
CA PHE A 165 -0.25 3.15 -10.86
C PHE A 165 -0.42 4.48 -10.10
N LEU A 166 -0.34 5.61 -10.79
CA LEU A 166 -0.45 6.93 -10.18
C LEU A 166 -1.31 7.84 -11.06
N ASN A 167 -2.40 8.32 -10.49
CA ASN A 167 -3.33 9.24 -11.17
C ASN A 167 -3.47 10.52 -10.35
N VAL A 168 -3.25 11.67 -11.01
CA VAL A 168 -3.35 13.01 -10.40
C VAL A 168 -4.75 13.30 -9.85
N GLU A 169 -5.79 12.70 -10.43
CA GLU A 169 -7.18 12.86 -9.99
C GLU A 169 -7.50 12.03 -8.73
N ARG A 170 -6.69 11.02 -8.43
CA ARG A 170 -6.79 10.21 -7.22
C ARG A 170 -5.73 10.68 -6.22
N VAL A 171 -6.13 11.42 -5.21
CA VAL A 171 -5.24 11.87 -4.11
C VAL A 171 -4.99 10.70 -3.14
N THR A 172 -4.52 9.57 -3.65
CA THR A 172 -4.09 8.42 -2.82
C THR A 172 -2.63 8.14 -3.07
N MET A 173 -1.89 7.89 -2.00
CA MET A 173 -0.49 7.46 -2.11
C MET A 173 -0.39 6.20 -2.98
N PRO A 174 0.57 6.14 -3.92
CA PRO A 174 0.78 4.93 -4.71
C PRO A 174 1.24 3.79 -3.80
N ASP A 175 0.80 2.59 -4.12
CA ASP A 175 1.21 1.37 -3.43
C ASP A 175 2.23 0.61 -4.29
N ILE A 176 3.42 0.39 -3.75
CA ILE A 176 4.48 -0.38 -4.41
C ILE A 176 4.64 -1.69 -3.66
N ASP A 177 4.05 -2.74 -4.21
CA ASP A 177 4.14 -4.09 -3.67
C ASP A 177 5.47 -4.75 -4.08
N VAL A 178 6.32 -5.04 -3.10
CA VAL A 178 7.58 -5.75 -3.33
C VAL A 178 7.60 -7.02 -2.49
N ASP A 179 7.76 -8.16 -3.17
CA ASP A 179 7.94 -9.44 -2.52
C ASP A 179 9.45 -9.75 -2.42
N PHE A 180 9.86 -10.37 -1.33
CA PHE A 180 11.21 -10.82 -1.08
C PHE A 180 11.23 -12.31 -0.83
N GLU A 181 12.36 -12.94 -1.10
CA GLU A 181 12.62 -14.32 -0.71
C GLU A 181 12.28 -14.54 0.77
N ASP A 182 11.35 -15.48 1.04
CA ASP A 182 10.75 -15.68 2.36
C ASP A 182 11.79 -15.93 3.45
N GLY A 183 12.74 -16.82 3.20
CA GLY A 183 13.77 -17.18 4.17
C GLY A 183 14.74 -16.05 4.54
N ARG A 184 14.76 -14.95 3.76
CA ARG A 184 15.69 -13.84 3.95
C ARG A 184 15.00 -12.47 4.08
N ARG A 185 13.68 -12.46 4.11
CA ARG A 185 12.86 -11.23 4.25
C ARG A 185 13.23 -10.44 5.50
N ASP A 186 13.54 -11.10 6.59
CA ASP A 186 13.89 -10.45 7.85
C ASP A 186 15.22 -9.67 7.79
N GLU A 187 16.12 -10.01 6.87
CA GLU A 187 17.35 -9.23 6.64
C GLU A 187 17.00 -7.85 6.07
N VAL A 188 16.05 -7.79 5.14
CA VAL A 188 15.57 -6.53 4.55
C VAL A 188 14.84 -5.69 5.58
N LEU A 189 13.95 -6.30 6.38
CA LEU A 189 13.23 -5.61 7.47
C LEU A 189 14.22 -5.00 8.48
N ARG A 190 15.25 -5.74 8.86
CA ARG A 190 16.31 -5.27 9.76
C ARG A 190 17.08 -4.09 9.17
N TYR A 191 17.46 -4.18 7.89
CA TYR A 191 18.11 -3.08 7.19
C TYR A 191 17.27 -1.81 7.19
N VAL A 192 15.98 -1.92 6.84
CA VAL A 192 15.05 -0.78 6.80
C VAL A 192 14.89 -0.16 8.18
N SER A 193 14.69 -0.98 9.24
CA SER A 193 14.55 -0.48 10.60
C SER A 193 15.81 0.22 11.11
N GLN A 194 16.99 -0.33 10.83
CA GLN A 194 18.27 0.28 11.21
C GLN A 194 18.53 1.59 10.49
N LYS A 195 18.19 1.66 9.18
CA LYS A 195 18.47 2.83 8.36
C LYS A 195 17.50 3.98 8.58
N TYR A 196 16.22 3.69 8.69
CA TYR A 196 15.16 4.70 8.74
C TYR A 196 14.64 4.97 10.17
N GLY A 197 15.02 4.15 11.13
CA GLY A 197 14.63 4.24 12.54
C GLY A 197 13.58 3.19 12.93
N GLU A 198 13.79 2.54 14.06
CA GLU A 198 12.86 1.53 14.61
C GLU A 198 11.49 2.13 14.96
N ASP A 199 11.45 3.42 15.28
CA ASP A 199 10.25 4.20 15.57
C ASP A 199 9.46 4.61 14.33
N ARG A 200 10.01 4.38 13.13
CA ARG A 200 9.43 4.78 11.83
C ARG A 200 9.10 3.61 10.93
N VAL A 201 9.40 2.41 11.34
CA VAL A 201 9.15 1.17 10.61
C VAL A 201 8.27 0.27 11.43
N ALA A 202 7.13 -0.11 10.89
CA ALA A 202 6.21 -1.01 11.55
C ALA A 202 5.68 -2.07 10.57
N GLN A 203 5.47 -3.26 11.08
CA GLN A 203 4.73 -4.28 10.36
C GLN A 203 3.23 -4.09 10.63
N ILE A 204 2.41 -4.23 9.59
CA ILE A 204 0.95 -4.24 9.76
C ILE A 204 0.59 -5.55 10.46
N ILE A 205 -0.02 -5.45 11.63
CA ILE A 205 -0.50 -6.60 12.40
C ILE A 205 -1.74 -7.15 11.70
N THR A 206 -1.65 -8.39 11.25
CA THR A 206 -2.78 -9.15 10.73
C THR A 206 -3.14 -10.25 11.72
N PHE A 207 -4.36 -10.19 12.27
CA PHE A 207 -4.89 -11.26 13.11
C PHE A 207 -5.62 -12.26 12.21
N GLY A 208 -5.09 -13.48 12.13
CA GLY A 208 -5.73 -14.60 11.48
C GLY A 208 -6.13 -15.65 12.51
N THR A 209 -7.36 -16.15 12.45
CA THR A 209 -7.78 -17.34 13.20
C THR A 209 -8.00 -18.49 12.24
N MET A 210 -7.37 -19.62 12.52
CA MET A 210 -7.71 -20.87 11.83
C MET A 210 -9.08 -21.31 12.34
N ALA A 211 -10.11 -21.21 11.49
CA ALA A 211 -11.39 -21.81 11.80
C ALA A 211 -11.24 -23.34 11.89
N ALA A 212 -12.13 -24.03 12.61
CA ALA A 212 -12.05 -25.45 12.90
C ALA A 212 -11.77 -26.31 11.64
N ARG A 213 -12.36 -25.98 10.49
CA ARG A 213 -12.14 -26.69 9.21
C ARG A 213 -10.69 -26.57 8.70
N ALA A 214 -10.08 -25.40 8.81
CA ALA A 214 -8.69 -25.21 8.41
C ALA A 214 -7.76 -25.90 9.40
N SER A 215 -7.99 -25.76 10.71
CA SER A 215 -7.21 -26.40 11.76
C SER A 215 -7.16 -27.93 11.60
N ILE A 216 -8.30 -28.58 11.29
CA ILE A 216 -8.34 -30.05 11.08
C ILE A 216 -7.60 -30.49 9.80
N ARG A 217 -7.48 -29.59 8.82
CA ARG A 217 -6.81 -29.92 7.56
C ARG A 217 -5.31 -29.71 7.61
N ASP A 218 -4.85 -28.70 8.34
CA ASP A 218 -3.48 -28.18 8.28
C ASP A 218 -2.63 -28.60 9.50
N VAL A 219 -3.27 -29.18 10.55
CA VAL A 219 -2.66 -29.78 11.73
C VAL A 219 -2.91 -31.30 11.76
#